data_f397238ec3572e99430d903229f17f4a
#
_entry.id   f397238ec3572e99430d903229f17f4a
#
_cell.length_a   1.000
_cell.length_b   1.000
_cell.length_c   1.000
_cell.angle_alpha   90.00
_cell.angle_beta   90.00
_cell.angle_gamma   90.00
#
_symmetry.space_group_name_H-M   'P 1'
#
loop_
_entity.id
_entity.type
_entity.pdbx_description
1 polymer ?
#
loop_
_entity_poly.entity_id
_entity_poly.type
_entity_poly.pdbx_seq_one_letter_code
_entity_poly.pdbx_strand_id
1 'polypeptide(L)'
;AAWEFIKNEDNPFELAVINPALVIGASISGDIGESNKAIAMVASGKMPVAVPLMFGYVDVRDVAAAHILAMQNPNSNGERFALVEKDLWYKDVAKLLIKNGFDKAPTFAVPVWLAKILANFSKELKLTLPYLGRKRSIKSTKAKEILGWNPRPAEESILNIANQMKDLGMLK
;
A
#
# COMPACT_ATOMS: atom_id res chain seq x y z
N ALA A 1 -15.87 -17.99 -8.05
CA ALA A 1 -17.08 -17.16 -7.97
C ALA A 1 -17.23 -16.25 -9.20
N ALA A 2 -16.52 -15.08 -9.33
CA ALA A 2 -16.76 -14.14 -10.43
C ALA A 2 -16.56 -14.75 -11.82
N TRP A 3 -15.47 -15.48 -12.06
CA TRP A 3 -15.19 -16.16 -13.33
C TRP A 3 -16.21 -17.27 -13.67
N GLU A 4 -16.73 -17.96 -12.65
CA GLU A 4 -17.76 -18.98 -12.84
C GLU A 4 -19.11 -18.34 -13.17
N PHE A 5 -19.42 -17.21 -12.53
CA PHE A 5 -20.61 -16.44 -12.80
C PHE A 5 -20.68 -16.07 -14.29
N ILE A 6 -19.62 -15.44 -14.81
CA ILE A 6 -19.56 -15.02 -16.22
C ILE A 6 -19.70 -16.18 -17.21
N LYS A 7 -19.09 -17.34 -16.89
CA LYS A 7 -19.20 -18.54 -17.77
C LYS A 7 -20.62 -19.09 -17.88
N ASN A 8 -21.45 -18.80 -16.89
CA ASN A 8 -22.84 -19.29 -16.83
C ASN A 8 -23.86 -18.27 -17.34
N GLU A 9 -23.42 -17.07 -17.76
CA GLU A 9 -24.29 -16.05 -18.34
C GLU A 9 -24.53 -16.29 -19.82
N ASP A 10 -25.79 -16.14 -20.29
CA ASP A 10 -26.18 -16.27 -21.70
C ASP A 10 -25.55 -15.18 -22.57
N ASN A 11 -25.27 -14.02 -21.99
CA ASN A 11 -24.56 -12.90 -22.65
C ASN A 11 -23.37 -12.44 -21.79
N PRO A 12 -22.24 -13.14 -21.87
CA PRO A 12 -21.10 -12.86 -21.00
C PRO A 12 -20.50 -11.49 -21.32
N PHE A 13 -20.26 -10.70 -20.27
CA PHE A 13 -19.51 -9.46 -20.35
C PHE A 13 -18.01 -9.70 -20.13
N GLU A 14 -17.20 -8.77 -20.55
CA GLU A 14 -15.76 -8.81 -20.31
C GLU A 14 -15.44 -8.50 -18.83
N LEU A 15 -14.49 -9.24 -18.24
CA LEU A 15 -14.04 -9.04 -16.87
C LEU A 15 -12.52 -8.95 -16.80
N ALA A 16 -12.04 -7.82 -16.31
CA ALA A 16 -10.66 -7.65 -15.84
C ALA A 16 -10.66 -7.42 -14.33
N VAL A 17 -9.67 -7.96 -13.62
CA VAL A 17 -9.57 -7.83 -12.15
C VAL A 17 -8.32 -7.06 -11.78
N ILE A 18 -8.50 -5.96 -11.05
CA ILE A 18 -7.41 -5.15 -10.51
C ILE A 18 -7.22 -5.49 -9.03
N ASN A 19 -6.02 -5.97 -8.68
CA ASN A 19 -5.64 -6.35 -7.32
C ASN A 19 -4.51 -5.43 -6.81
N PRO A 20 -4.82 -4.27 -6.26
CA PRO A 20 -3.80 -3.40 -5.70
C PRO A 20 -3.27 -3.94 -4.36
N ALA A 21 -2.03 -3.65 -4.04
CA ALA A 21 -1.46 -3.83 -2.72
C ALA A 21 -1.96 -2.74 -1.77
N LEU A 22 -1.12 -2.22 -0.87
CA LEU A 22 -1.51 -1.14 0.04
C LEU A 22 -1.70 0.16 -0.76
N VAL A 23 -2.96 0.53 -0.97
CA VAL A 23 -3.31 1.76 -1.70
C VAL A 23 -3.11 2.95 -0.80
N ILE A 24 -2.25 3.88 -1.23
CA ILE A 24 -1.93 5.12 -0.55
C ILE A 24 -2.17 6.31 -1.48
N GLY A 25 -2.30 7.50 -0.95
CA GLY A 25 -2.45 8.72 -1.75
C GLY A 25 -3.20 9.80 -1.00
N ALA A 26 -3.03 11.05 -1.44
CA ALA A 26 -3.74 12.18 -0.85
C ALA A 26 -5.26 12.00 -0.93
N SER A 27 -5.95 12.27 0.18
CA SER A 27 -7.39 12.19 0.25
C SER A 27 -8.05 13.44 -0.36
N ILE A 28 -9.12 13.23 -1.12
CA ILE A 28 -9.92 14.33 -1.70
C ILE A 28 -10.96 14.82 -0.69
N SER A 29 -11.51 13.91 0.14
CA SER A 29 -12.62 14.20 1.07
C SER A 29 -12.19 14.54 2.50
N GLY A 30 -10.88 14.44 2.81
CA GLY A 30 -10.36 14.56 4.17
C GLY A 30 -10.45 13.26 5.01
N ASP A 31 -11.19 12.25 4.56
CA ASP A 31 -11.09 10.91 5.13
C ASP A 31 -9.84 10.22 4.60
N ILE A 32 -8.91 9.95 5.50
CA ILE A 32 -7.60 9.43 5.13
C ILE A 32 -7.56 7.92 4.88
N GLY A 33 -8.61 7.20 5.21
CA GLY A 33 -8.65 5.73 5.08
C GLY A 33 -7.59 4.99 5.92
N GLU A 34 -7.72 3.68 6.04
CA GLU A 34 -6.86 2.89 6.94
C GLU A 34 -5.40 2.77 6.47
N SER A 35 -5.16 2.67 5.16
CA SER A 35 -3.79 2.57 4.63
C SER A 35 -2.96 3.84 4.93
N ASN A 36 -3.58 5.00 4.77
CA ASN A 36 -2.94 6.29 5.05
C ASN A 36 -2.75 6.50 6.55
N LYS A 37 -3.64 5.99 7.41
CA LYS A 37 -3.47 6.00 8.88
C LYS A 37 -2.17 5.28 9.30
N ALA A 38 -1.79 4.21 8.61
CA ALA A 38 -0.53 3.53 8.89
C ALA A 38 0.69 4.44 8.66
N ILE A 39 0.68 5.24 7.58
CA ILE A 39 1.72 6.25 7.32
C ILE A 39 1.68 7.35 8.40
N ALA A 40 0.47 7.81 8.77
CA ALA A 40 0.29 8.81 9.84
C ALA A 40 0.87 8.35 11.19
N MET A 41 0.67 7.09 11.55
CA MET A 41 1.22 6.52 12.80
C MET A 41 2.75 6.54 12.79
N VAL A 42 3.37 6.26 11.65
CA VAL A 42 4.83 6.36 11.52
C VAL A 42 5.26 7.84 11.60
N ALA A 43 4.64 8.73 10.83
CA ALA A 43 5.03 10.14 10.75
C ALA A 43 4.82 10.91 12.07
N SER A 44 3.77 10.57 12.85
CA SER A 44 3.46 11.22 14.13
C SER A 44 4.25 10.69 15.33
N GLY A 45 5.03 9.60 15.17
CA GLY A 45 5.72 8.94 16.27
C GLY A 45 4.83 8.10 17.19
N LYS A 46 3.53 7.94 16.85
CA LYS A 46 2.65 7.02 17.59
C LYS A 46 3.10 5.56 17.49
N MET A 47 3.93 5.25 16.49
CA MET A 47 4.69 4.01 16.41
C MET A 47 6.12 4.28 16.88
N PRO A 48 6.48 3.99 18.16
CA PRO A 48 7.76 4.39 18.74
C PRO A 48 8.97 3.62 18.18
N VAL A 49 8.71 2.48 17.55
CA VAL A 49 9.74 1.64 16.91
C VAL A 49 9.25 1.13 15.56
N ALA A 50 10.15 1.01 14.59
CA ALA A 50 9.81 0.42 13.32
C ALA A 50 9.74 -1.11 13.45
N VAL A 51 8.53 -1.67 13.33
CA VAL A 51 8.34 -3.13 13.33
C VAL A 51 8.82 -3.72 11.99
N PRO A 52 9.34 -4.96 11.97
CA PRO A 52 9.86 -5.59 10.76
C PRO A 52 8.72 -6.10 9.86
N LEU A 53 7.92 -5.17 9.34
CA LEU A 53 6.85 -5.40 8.38
C LEU A 53 7.23 -4.80 7.03
N MET A 54 6.92 -5.53 5.96
CA MET A 54 7.09 -5.09 4.58
C MET A 54 5.72 -5.08 3.89
N PHE A 55 5.42 -4.01 3.19
CA PHE A 55 4.22 -3.90 2.36
C PHE A 55 4.58 -3.41 0.95
N GLY A 56 3.82 -3.88 -0.03
CA GLY A 56 3.81 -3.27 -1.35
C GLY A 56 2.92 -2.02 -1.32
N TYR A 57 3.37 -0.95 -1.95
CA TYR A 57 2.67 0.34 -2.01
C TYR A 57 2.31 0.68 -3.45
N VAL A 58 1.16 1.33 -3.62
CA VAL A 58 0.71 1.87 -4.89
C VAL A 58 -0.14 3.11 -4.65
N ASP A 59 0.02 4.13 -5.50
CA ASP A 59 -0.77 5.36 -5.41
C ASP A 59 -2.21 5.13 -5.91
N VAL A 60 -3.19 5.72 -5.21
CA VAL A 60 -4.62 5.62 -5.56
C VAL A 60 -4.91 6.12 -6.98
N ARG A 61 -4.19 7.14 -7.45
CA ARG A 61 -4.33 7.70 -8.80
C ARG A 61 -3.86 6.71 -9.86
N ASP A 62 -2.82 5.94 -9.55
CA ASP A 62 -2.28 4.92 -10.45
C ASP A 62 -3.15 3.65 -10.46
N VAL A 63 -3.83 3.37 -9.34
CA VAL A 63 -4.89 2.35 -9.29
C VAL A 63 -6.07 2.77 -10.18
N ALA A 64 -6.52 4.02 -10.08
CA ALA A 64 -7.58 4.55 -10.94
C ALA A 64 -7.18 4.50 -12.44
N ALA A 65 -5.95 4.92 -12.75
CA ALA A 65 -5.41 4.83 -14.12
C ALA A 65 -5.41 3.37 -14.64
N ALA A 66 -5.02 2.41 -13.81
CA ALA A 66 -5.03 0.99 -14.19
C ALA A 66 -6.44 0.47 -14.52
N HIS A 67 -7.49 0.92 -13.82
CA HIS A 67 -8.87 0.59 -14.15
C HIS A 67 -9.25 1.11 -15.54
N ILE A 68 -8.92 2.37 -15.83
CA ILE A 68 -9.20 2.97 -17.15
C ILE A 68 -8.44 2.22 -18.25
N LEU A 69 -7.15 1.94 -18.05
CA LEU A 69 -6.33 1.20 -18.99
C LEU A 69 -6.89 -0.20 -19.25
N ALA A 70 -7.34 -0.90 -18.20
CA ALA A 70 -7.94 -2.22 -18.35
C ALA A 70 -9.27 -2.18 -19.09
N MET A 71 -10.10 -1.16 -18.87
CA MET A 71 -11.37 -0.98 -19.60
C MET A 71 -11.16 -0.72 -21.10
N GLN A 72 -10.05 -0.06 -21.46
CA GLN A 72 -9.76 0.33 -22.85
C GLN A 72 -8.95 -0.72 -23.62
N ASN A 73 -8.38 -1.70 -22.93
CA ASN A 73 -7.49 -2.68 -23.55
C ASN A 73 -8.20 -4.03 -23.78
N PRO A 74 -8.43 -4.44 -25.04
CA PRO A 74 -9.10 -5.71 -25.34
C PRO A 74 -8.36 -6.94 -24.81
N ASN A 75 -7.04 -6.84 -24.57
CA ASN A 75 -6.24 -7.93 -24.01
C ASN A 75 -6.38 -8.05 -22.48
N SER A 76 -7.20 -7.21 -21.85
CA SER A 76 -7.44 -7.27 -20.41
C SER A 76 -8.54 -8.27 -20.02
N ASN A 77 -9.39 -8.66 -20.98
CA ASN A 77 -10.47 -9.58 -20.71
C ASN A 77 -9.96 -10.94 -20.23
N GLY A 78 -10.55 -11.45 -19.16
CA GLY A 78 -10.13 -12.70 -18.53
C GLY A 78 -8.87 -12.56 -17.67
N GLU A 79 -8.30 -11.36 -17.54
CA GLU A 79 -7.01 -11.14 -16.90
C GLU A 79 -7.10 -10.58 -15.47
N ARG A 80 -6.04 -10.82 -14.71
CA ARG A 80 -5.87 -10.30 -13.34
C ARG A 80 -4.55 -9.55 -13.25
N PHE A 81 -4.61 -8.32 -12.77
CA PHE A 81 -3.47 -7.42 -12.66
C PHE A 81 -3.17 -7.10 -11.20
N ALA A 82 -2.01 -7.52 -10.71
CA ALA A 82 -1.48 -7.07 -9.43
C ALA A 82 -0.85 -5.68 -9.60
N LEU A 83 -1.17 -4.77 -8.71
CA LEU A 83 -0.62 -3.41 -8.74
C LEU A 83 0.22 -3.14 -7.50
N VAL A 84 1.52 -3.10 -7.69
CA VAL A 84 2.52 -2.69 -6.70
C VAL A 84 3.57 -1.86 -7.43
N GLU A 85 3.84 -0.68 -6.95
CA GLU A 85 4.98 0.08 -7.46
C GLU A 85 6.25 -0.39 -6.77
N LYS A 86 6.24 -0.43 -5.41
CA LYS A 86 7.42 -0.77 -4.62
C LYS A 86 7.07 -1.46 -3.32
N ASP A 87 7.91 -2.43 -2.94
CA ASP A 87 7.89 -3.05 -1.62
C ASP A 87 8.83 -2.31 -0.68
N LEU A 88 8.31 -1.79 0.45
CA LEU A 88 9.09 -1.06 1.45
C LEU A 88 8.88 -1.65 2.84
N TRP A 89 9.95 -1.75 3.61
CA TRP A 89 9.88 -2.01 5.04
C TRP A 89 9.44 -0.75 5.79
N TYR A 90 8.75 -0.90 6.90
CA TYR A 90 8.42 0.25 7.77
C TYR A 90 9.63 1.06 8.21
N LYS A 91 10.79 0.42 8.41
CA LYS A 91 12.05 1.12 8.69
C LYS A 91 12.48 2.04 7.53
N ASP A 92 12.20 1.65 6.28
CA ASP A 92 12.59 2.45 5.12
C ASP A 92 11.60 3.62 4.92
N VAL A 93 10.30 3.38 5.20
CA VAL A 93 9.30 4.46 5.28
C VAL A 93 9.66 5.46 6.37
N ALA A 94 10.05 5.00 7.57
CA ALA A 94 10.48 5.87 8.66
C ALA A 94 11.70 6.72 8.27
N LYS A 95 12.72 6.11 7.66
CA LYS A 95 13.90 6.84 7.17
C LYS A 95 13.55 7.90 6.12
N LEU A 96 12.66 7.57 5.18
CA LEU A 96 12.17 8.51 4.18
C LEU A 96 11.51 9.72 4.86
N LEU A 97 10.63 9.47 5.84
CA LEU A 97 9.91 10.50 6.56
C LEU A 97 10.88 11.41 7.36
N ILE A 98 11.83 10.82 8.11
CA ILE A 98 12.86 11.58 8.86
C ILE A 98 13.65 12.49 7.92
N LYS A 99 14.12 11.97 6.78
CA LYS A 99 14.87 12.75 5.79
C LYS A 99 14.08 13.97 5.26
N ASN A 100 12.75 13.93 5.36
CA ASN A 100 11.85 14.97 4.87
C ASN A 100 11.16 15.77 6.02
N GLY A 101 11.78 15.80 7.21
CA GLY A 101 11.38 16.70 8.31
C GLY A 101 10.26 16.16 9.19
N PHE A 102 10.01 14.85 9.20
CA PHE A 102 9.10 14.18 10.13
C PHE A 102 9.90 13.52 11.26
N ASP A 103 10.50 14.35 12.11
CA ASP A 103 11.49 13.94 13.14
C ASP A 103 10.89 13.03 14.23
N LYS A 104 9.56 12.96 14.36
CA LYS A 104 8.89 12.05 15.29
C LYS A 104 8.86 10.59 14.79
N ALA A 105 9.15 10.35 13.51
CA ALA A 105 9.17 8.99 12.98
C ALA A 105 10.25 8.13 13.67
N PRO A 106 10.02 6.81 13.86
CA PRO A 106 10.92 5.97 14.63
C PRO A 106 12.29 5.83 13.97
N THR A 107 13.34 6.06 14.74
CA THR A 107 14.74 5.89 14.32
C THR A 107 15.25 4.47 14.50
N PHE A 108 14.60 3.70 15.39
CA PHE A 108 15.01 2.36 15.77
C PHE A 108 14.07 1.29 15.20
N ALA A 109 14.65 0.25 14.59
CA ALA A 109 13.91 -0.91 14.11
C ALA A 109 14.14 -2.10 15.06
N VAL A 110 13.05 -2.69 15.53
CA VAL A 110 13.13 -3.86 16.41
C VAL A 110 13.39 -5.15 15.62
N PRO A 111 14.20 -6.08 16.15
CA PRO A 111 14.35 -7.40 15.54
C PRO A 111 13.06 -8.22 15.66
N VAL A 112 12.92 -9.22 14.79
CA VAL A 112 11.68 -10.04 14.69
C VAL A 112 11.30 -10.70 16.02
N TRP A 113 12.28 -11.19 16.78
CA TRP A 113 12.00 -11.85 18.06
C TRP A 113 11.38 -10.89 19.08
N LEU A 114 11.88 -9.64 19.14
CA LEU A 114 11.34 -8.62 20.04
C LEU A 114 9.95 -8.16 19.60
N ALA A 115 9.74 -7.98 18.27
CA ALA A 115 8.44 -7.66 17.74
C ALA A 115 7.38 -8.74 18.07
N LYS A 116 7.76 -10.03 18.07
CA LYS A 116 6.89 -11.12 18.51
C LYS A 116 6.51 -11.03 20.00
N ILE A 117 7.42 -10.62 20.85
CA ILE A 117 7.15 -10.40 22.29
C ILE A 117 6.16 -9.23 22.44
N LEU A 118 6.44 -8.10 21.80
CA LEU A 118 5.60 -6.90 21.85
C LEU A 118 4.17 -7.16 21.31
N ALA A 119 4.02 -8.08 20.37
CA ALA A 119 2.72 -8.48 19.83
C ALA A 119 1.78 -9.12 20.87
N ASN A 120 2.29 -9.60 22.00
CA ASN A 120 1.43 -10.10 23.09
C ASN A 120 0.71 -8.96 23.84
N PHE A 121 1.22 -7.72 23.73
CA PHE A 121 0.70 -6.54 24.44
C PHE A 121 -0.11 -5.60 23.52
N SER A 122 -0.18 -5.87 22.21
CA SER A 122 -0.95 -5.06 21.24
C SER A 122 -1.77 -5.96 20.32
N LYS A 123 -3.09 -5.73 20.28
CA LYS A 123 -4.01 -6.46 19.39
C LYS A 123 -3.65 -6.25 17.91
N GLU A 124 -3.28 -5.03 17.55
CA GLU A 124 -2.89 -4.65 16.19
C GLU A 124 -1.62 -5.38 15.77
N LEU A 125 -0.60 -5.40 16.63
CA LEU A 125 0.63 -6.12 16.36
C LEU A 125 0.41 -7.64 16.30
N LYS A 126 -0.50 -8.16 17.11
CA LYS A 126 -0.84 -9.60 17.11
C LYS A 126 -1.39 -10.06 15.76
N LEU A 127 -2.19 -9.22 15.07
CA LEU A 127 -2.70 -9.51 13.74
C LEU A 127 -1.58 -9.55 12.68
N THR A 128 -0.45 -8.88 12.93
CA THR A 128 0.68 -8.84 12.01
C THR A 128 1.70 -9.97 12.21
N LEU A 129 1.55 -10.78 13.25
CA LEU A 129 2.48 -11.89 13.56
C LEU A 129 2.85 -12.79 12.37
N PRO A 130 1.89 -13.19 11.49
CA PRO A 130 2.20 -14.03 10.34
C PRO A 130 3.09 -13.35 9.30
N TYR A 131 3.22 -12.03 9.37
CA TYR A 131 3.91 -11.19 8.38
C TYR A 131 5.27 -10.68 8.86
N LEU A 132 5.54 -10.74 10.17
CA LEU A 132 6.78 -10.22 10.76
C LEU A 132 8.03 -10.86 10.17
N GLY A 133 8.93 -10.02 9.68
CA GLY A 133 10.22 -10.42 9.11
C GLY A 133 10.14 -11.13 7.77
N ARG A 134 8.95 -11.30 7.20
CA ARG A 134 8.79 -11.96 5.89
C ARG A 134 8.93 -10.95 4.76
N LYS A 135 9.86 -11.23 3.85
CA LYS A 135 9.95 -10.52 2.59
C LYS A 135 8.86 -11.07 1.66
N ARG A 136 7.96 -10.20 1.24
CA ARG A 136 6.96 -10.49 0.22
C ARG A 136 7.22 -9.57 -0.95
N SER A 137 7.20 -10.10 -2.15
CA SER A 137 7.32 -9.29 -3.35
C SER A 137 6.22 -9.71 -4.31
N ILE A 138 5.40 -8.74 -4.67
CA ILE A 138 4.38 -8.89 -5.69
C ILE A 138 4.90 -8.14 -6.92
N LYS A 139 4.85 -8.80 -8.08
CA LYS A 139 5.32 -8.19 -9.32
C LYS A 139 4.14 -7.69 -10.14
N SER A 140 4.23 -6.45 -10.61
CA SER A 140 3.26 -5.82 -11.50
C SER A 140 3.65 -5.92 -12.97
N THR A 141 4.50 -6.88 -13.33
CA THR A 141 5.03 -7.07 -14.69
C THR A 141 3.90 -7.12 -15.71
N LYS A 142 2.87 -7.93 -15.43
CA LYS A 142 1.71 -8.07 -16.31
C LYS A 142 0.95 -6.75 -16.53
N ALA A 143 0.76 -5.95 -15.50
CA ALA A 143 0.11 -4.64 -15.62
C ALA A 143 0.94 -3.69 -16.49
N LYS A 144 2.26 -3.70 -16.35
CA LYS A 144 3.16 -2.88 -17.15
C LYS A 144 3.18 -3.32 -18.61
N GLU A 145 3.27 -4.62 -18.87
CA GLU A 145 3.39 -5.18 -20.23
C GLU A 145 2.08 -5.12 -21.01
N ILE A 146 0.94 -5.49 -20.41
CA ILE A 146 -0.34 -5.55 -21.09
C ILE A 146 -1.04 -4.21 -21.09
N LEU A 147 -1.09 -3.50 -19.94
CA LEU A 147 -1.84 -2.26 -19.86
C LEU A 147 -0.98 -1.01 -20.16
N GLY A 148 0.35 -1.14 -20.29
CA GLY A 148 1.23 0.02 -20.35
C GLY A 148 1.26 0.83 -19.06
N TRP A 149 0.89 0.20 -17.93
CA TRP A 149 0.79 0.86 -16.63
C TRP A 149 2.13 1.35 -16.12
N ASN A 150 2.25 2.66 -15.88
CA ASN A 150 3.47 3.31 -15.40
C ASN A 150 3.19 4.11 -14.13
N PRO A 151 3.34 3.51 -12.93
CA PRO A 151 3.02 4.16 -11.67
C PRO A 151 4.10 5.16 -11.25
N ARG A 152 3.69 6.17 -10.48
CA ARG A 152 4.57 7.10 -9.79
C ARG A 152 5.31 6.43 -8.64
N PRO A 153 6.49 6.94 -8.24
CA PRO A 153 7.25 6.39 -7.12
C PRO A 153 6.44 6.38 -5.81
N ALA A 154 6.44 5.27 -5.07
CA ALA A 154 5.72 5.13 -3.80
C ALA A 154 6.22 6.15 -2.75
N GLU A 155 7.49 6.52 -2.81
CA GLU A 155 8.08 7.53 -1.92
C GLU A 155 7.40 8.90 -2.09
N GLU A 156 7.09 9.29 -3.32
CA GLU A 156 6.35 10.52 -3.59
C GLU A 156 4.96 10.47 -2.94
N SER A 157 4.25 9.37 -3.10
CA SER A 157 2.91 9.18 -2.55
C SER A 157 2.92 9.20 -1.01
N ILE A 158 3.92 8.57 -0.38
CA ILE A 158 4.10 8.58 1.08
C ILE A 158 4.32 10.01 1.58
N LEU A 159 5.17 10.78 0.92
CA LEU A 159 5.45 12.17 1.31
C LEU A 159 4.25 13.09 1.09
N ASN A 160 3.52 12.92 -0.01
CA ASN A 160 2.31 13.70 -0.28
C ASN A 160 1.26 13.49 0.81
N ILE A 161 1.04 12.24 1.27
CA ILE A 161 0.14 11.95 2.38
C ILE A 161 0.64 12.57 3.69
N ALA A 162 1.91 12.36 4.02
CA ALA A 162 2.46 12.87 5.26
C ALA A 162 2.36 14.41 5.35
N ASN A 163 2.63 15.11 4.24
CA ASN A 163 2.46 16.56 4.16
C ASN A 163 0.98 16.95 4.29
N GLN A 164 0.06 16.31 3.58
CA GLN A 164 -1.37 16.58 3.70
C GLN A 164 -1.85 16.42 5.15
N MET A 165 -1.44 15.36 5.84
CA MET A 165 -1.82 15.14 7.24
C MET A 165 -1.21 16.18 8.18
N LYS A 166 0.00 16.67 7.88
CA LYS A 166 0.63 17.77 8.61
C LYS A 166 -0.18 19.05 8.45
N ASP A 167 -0.57 19.38 7.22
CA ASP A 167 -1.35 20.58 6.88
C ASP A 167 -2.75 20.54 7.51
N LEU A 168 -3.36 19.35 7.60
CA LEU A 168 -4.65 19.12 8.29
C LEU A 168 -4.53 19.06 9.82
N GLY A 169 -3.32 19.22 10.40
CA GLY A 169 -3.09 19.16 11.85
C GLY A 169 -3.27 17.76 12.47
N MET A 170 -3.24 16.71 11.66
CA MET A 170 -3.47 15.31 12.10
C MET A 170 -2.22 14.63 12.68
N LEU A 171 -1.03 15.22 12.52
CA LEU A 171 0.24 14.69 13.02
C LEU A 171 0.66 15.37 14.34
N LYS A 172 -0.22 15.41 15.31
CA LYS A 172 0.07 15.96 16.65
C LYS A 172 0.83 14.97 17.51
#